data_92e6acb6121dec3b2c330176e04512cc
#
_entry.id   92e6acb6121dec3b2c330176e04512cc
#
_cell.length_a   1.000
_cell.length_b   1.000
_cell.length_c   1.000
_cell.angle_alpha   90.00
_cell.angle_beta   90.00
_cell.angle_gamma   90.00
#
_symmetry.space_group_name_H-M   'P 1'
#
loop_
_entity.id
_entity.type
_entity.pdbx_description
1 polymer ?
#
loop_
_entity_poly.entity_id
_entity_poly.type
_entity_poly.pdbx_seq_one_letter_code
_entity_poly.pdbx_strand_id
1 'polypeptide(L)'
;FLDQAERLLSGVEISSDRLNDDTDADIDNQRVGGMVTLTFPNRSQIVINLQKPLHEVWLAARCGGFHYKFDGTHWMDTKGQGEFWESLSRYASEQAGQNLLFKP
;
A
#
# COMPACT_ATOMS: atom_id res chain seq x y z
N PHE A 1 -5.00 4.01 16.78
CA PHE A 1 -4.46 3.10 15.78
C PHE A 1 -5.47 2.77 14.67
N LEU A 2 -6.68 2.31 15.04
CA LEU A 2 -7.64 1.84 14.04
C LEU A 2 -8.07 2.94 13.08
N ASP A 3 -8.28 4.17 13.56
CA ASP A 3 -8.69 5.28 12.70
C ASP A 3 -7.62 5.62 11.66
N GLN A 4 -6.36 5.71 12.09
CA GLN A 4 -5.25 6.00 11.19
C GLN A 4 -5.04 4.87 10.19
N ALA A 5 -5.16 3.62 10.64
CA ALA A 5 -5.00 2.46 9.77
C ALA A 5 -6.14 2.38 8.74
N GLU A 6 -7.38 2.67 9.14
CA GLU A 6 -8.51 2.73 8.22
C GLU A 6 -8.30 3.79 7.15
N ARG A 7 -7.81 4.97 7.54
CA ARG A 7 -7.49 6.04 6.58
C ARG A 7 -6.42 5.61 5.61
N LEU A 8 -5.41 4.88 6.09
CA LEU A 8 -4.35 4.37 5.23
C LEU A 8 -4.91 3.42 4.18
N LEU A 9 -5.69 2.43 4.60
CA LEU A 9 -6.26 1.45 3.68
C LEU A 9 -7.21 2.09 2.68
N SER A 10 -8.08 2.99 3.13
CA SER A 10 -8.98 3.73 2.24
C SER A 10 -8.20 4.61 1.26
N GLY A 11 -7.11 5.23 1.73
CA GLY A 11 -6.24 6.03 0.89
C GLY A 11 -5.59 5.21 -0.22
N VAL A 12 -5.21 3.97 0.06
CA VAL A 12 -4.66 3.06 -0.95
C VAL A 12 -5.71 2.76 -2.04
N GLU A 13 -6.94 2.47 -1.63
CA GLU A 13 -8.02 2.21 -2.58
C GLU A 13 -8.30 3.44 -3.46
N ILE A 14 -8.41 4.62 -2.86
CA ILE A 14 -8.67 5.87 -3.57
C ILE A 14 -7.52 6.19 -4.53
N SER A 15 -6.27 6.03 -4.09
CA SER A 15 -5.10 6.24 -4.95
C SER A 15 -5.09 5.29 -6.13
N SER A 16 -5.41 4.02 -5.91
CA SER A 16 -5.48 3.02 -6.96
C SER A 16 -6.53 3.40 -8.01
N ASP A 17 -7.72 3.81 -7.57
CA ASP A 17 -8.80 4.23 -8.47
C ASP A 17 -8.40 5.46 -9.29
N ARG A 18 -7.75 6.44 -8.63
CA ARG A 18 -7.26 7.63 -9.33
C ARG A 18 -6.21 7.29 -10.37
N LEU A 19 -5.29 6.39 -10.05
CA LEU A 19 -4.26 5.95 -10.99
C LEU A 19 -4.86 5.22 -12.19
N ASN A 20 -5.94 4.45 -11.96
CA ASN A 20 -6.63 3.79 -13.06
C ASN A 20 -7.34 4.78 -13.98
N ASP A 21 -7.81 5.91 -13.43
CA ASP A 21 -8.42 6.97 -14.23
C ASP A 21 -7.37 7.77 -15.02
N ASP A 22 -6.21 7.97 -14.44
CA ASP A 22 -5.18 8.86 -15.00
C ASP A 22 -4.15 8.12 -15.87
N THR A 23 -4.07 6.81 -15.74
CA THR A 23 -3.06 5.98 -16.43
C THR A 23 -3.71 4.72 -16.97
N ASP A 24 -2.95 3.93 -17.71
CA ASP A 24 -3.36 2.61 -18.17
C ASP A 24 -2.87 1.48 -17.25
N ALA A 25 -2.59 1.80 -15.98
CA ALA A 25 -2.06 0.84 -15.03
C ALA A 25 -2.99 -0.36 -14.80
N ASP A 26 -4.29 -0.14 -14.86
CA ASP A 26 -5.32 -1.18 -14.74
C ASP A 26 -5.11 -2.07 -13.51
N ILE A 27 -5.06 -1.42 -12.35
CA ILE A 27 -4.85 -2.08 -11.06
C ILE A 27 -6.21 -2.54 -10.52
N ASP A 28 -6.34 -3.84 -10.25
CA ASP A 28 -7.49 -4.35 -9.53
C ASP A 28 -7.24 -4.16 -8.03
N ASN A 29 -8.15 -3.49 -7.32
CA ASN A 29 -8.04 -3.38 -5.89
C ASN A 29 -9.26 -4.02 -5.23
N GLN A 30 -9.00 -4.85 -4.22
CA GLN A 30 -10.04 -5.50 -3.45
C GLN A 30 -9.78 -5.29 -1.98
N ARG A 31 -10.84 -5.03 -1.24
CA ARG A 31 -10.74 -4.90 0.21
C ARG A 31 -11.61 -5.92 0.91
N VAL A 32 -11.01 -6.66 1.85
CA VAL A 32 -11.72 -7.59 2.72
C VAL A 32 -11.29 -7.27 4.16
N GLY A 33 -12.20 -6.67 4.93
CA GLY A 33 -11.90 -6.28 6.31
C GLY A 33 -10.70 -5.36 6.39
N GLY A 34 -9.67 -5.78 7.10
CA GLY A 34 -8.42 -5.01 7.28
C GLY A 34 -7.35 -5.32 6.24
N MET A 35 -7.71 -5.83 5.07
CA MET A 35 -6.74 -6.19 4.04
C MET A 35 -7.13 -5.60 2.70
N VAL A 36 -6.17 -4.96 2.02
CA VAL A 36 -6.30 -4.49 0.64
C VAL A 36 -5.33 -5.26 -0.22
N THR A 37 -5.83 -5.81 -1.34
CA THR A 37 -5.01 -6.51 -2.32
C THR A 37 -5.01 -5.73 -3.63
N LEU A 38 -3.83 -5.35 -4.10
CA LEU A 38 -3.62 -4.73 -5.40
C LEU A 38 -3.09 -5.80 -6.34
N THR A 39 -3.78 -6.02 -7.47
CA THR A 39 -3.36 -6.97 -8.49
C THR A 39 -3.07 -6.22 -9.78
N PHE A 40 -1.88 -6.41 -10.32
CA PHE A 40 -1.43 -5.75 -11.54
C PHE A 40 -1.70 -6.64 -12.76
N PRO A 41 -1.72 -6.08 -13.98
CA PRO A 41 -2.02 -6.87 -15.19
C PRO A 41 -1.11 -8.09 -15.39
N ASN A 42 0.13 -8.02 -14.90
CA ASN A 42 1.06 -9.15 -14.97
C ASN A 42 0.81 -10.21 -13.88
N ARG A 43 -0.30 -10.07 -13.14
CA ARG A 43 -0.73 -10.96 -12.06
C ARG A 43 0.09 -10.87 -10.78
N SER A 44 1.07 -9.97 -10.70
CA SER A 44 1.76 -9.72 -9.43
C SER A 44 0.83 -8.95 -8.49
N GLN A 45 1.06 -9.10 -7.20
CA GLN A 45 0.20 -8.50 -6.18
C GLN A 45 1.00 -7.75 -5.14
N ILE A 46 0.36 -6.76 -4.54
CA ILE A 46 0.80 -6.14 -3.29
C ILE A 46 -0.35 -6.28 -2.32
N VAL A 47 -0.06 -6.83 -1.14
CA VAL A 47 -1.07 -7.02 -0.09
C VAL A 47 -0.71 -6.15 1.10
N ILE A 48 -1.69 -5.39 1.58
CA ILE A 48 -1.53 -4.50 2.72
C ILE A 48 -2.57 -4.91 3.76
N ASN A 49 -2.12 -5.24 4.98
CA ASN A 49 -3.06 -5.64 6.01
C ASN A 49 -2.74 -5.08 7.38
N LEU A 50 -3.79 -4.92 8.17
CA LEU A 50 -3.72 -4.51 9.56
C LEU A 50 -3.23 -5.64 10.46
N GLN A 51 -2.32 -5.31 11.38
CA GLN A 51 -1.90 -6.22 12.44
C GLN A 51 -2.24 -5.56 13.78
N LYS A 52 -3.49 -5.72 14.23
CA LYS A 52 -4.02 -5.05 15.42
C LYS A 52 -3.19 -5.29 16.69
N PRO A 53 -2.80 -6.54 17.01
CA PRO A 53 -2.05 -6.78 18.26
C PRO A 53 -0.72 -6.05 18.31
N LEU A 54 -0.12 -5.75 17.16
CA LEU A 54 1.17 -5.11 17.08
C LEU A 54 1.07 -3.61 16.80
N HIS A 55 -0.13 -3.10 16.52
CA HIS A 55 -0.36 -1.73 16.04
C HIS A 55 0.50 -1.44 14.82
N GLU A 56 0.54 -2.37 13.88
CA GLU A 56 1.31 -2.26 12.65
C GLU A 56 0.43 -2.44 11.42
N VAL A 57 0.90 -1.94 10.30
CA VAL A 57 0.37 -2.26 8.98
C VAL A 57 1.48 -2.97 8.22
N TRP A 58 1.17 -4.13 7.64
CA TRP A 58 2.13 -4.93 6.90
C TRP A 58 1.87 -4.82 5.42
N LEU A 59 2.96 -4.74 4.65
CA LEU A 59 2.91 -4.69 3.19
C LEU A 59 3.75 -5.84 2.64
N ALA A 60 3.16 -6.67 1.80
CA ALA A 60 3.84 -7.75 1.10
C ALA A 60 3.87 -7.41 -0.40
N ALA A 61 5.06 -7.25 -0.94
CA ALA A 61 5.30 -6.99 -2.35
C ALA A 61 6.15 -8.12 -2.92
N ARG A 62 6.35 -8.11 -4.24
CA ARG A 62 7.20 -9.13 -4.87
C ARG A 62 8.62 -9.11 -4.32
N CYS A 63 9.12 -7.93 -3.96
CA CYS A 63 10.49 -7.78 -3.47
C CYS A 63 10.65 -8.11 -1.98
N GLY A 64 9.58 -8.29 -1.21
CA GLY A 64 9.67 -8.63 0.21
C GLY A 64 8.49 -8.19 1.04
N GLY A 65 8.60 -8.36 2.36
CA GLY A 65 7.60 -7.97 3.33
C GLY A 65 8.12 -6.86 4.23
N PHE A 66 7.24 -5.92 4.57
CA PHE A 66 7.60 -4.71 5.32
C PHE A 66 6.54 -4.41 6.36
N HIS A 67 6.97 -3.88 7.51
CA HIS A 67 6.09 -3.53 8.62
C HIS A 67 6.18 -2.05 8.91
N TYR A 68 5.04 -1.40 9.11
CA TYR A 68 4.96 0.05 9.34
C TYR A 68 4.24 0.35 10.63
N LYS A 69 4.76 1.34 11.37
CA LYS A 69 4.12 1.91 12.56
C LYS A 69 3.84 3.38 12.34
N PHE A 70 2.73 3.85 12.90
CA PHE A 70 2.35 5.25 12.85
C PHE A 70 3.08 6.02 13.96
N ASP A 71 3.84 7.05 13.59
CA ASP A 71 4.62 7.86 14.54
C ASP A 71 3.88 9.11 15.02
N GLY A 72 2.60 9.25 14.66
CA GLY A 72 1.79 10.43 14.93
C GLY A 72 1.60 11.31 13.70
N THR A 73 2.44 11.14 12.70
CA THR A 73 2.41 11.92 11.46
C THR A 73 2.48 11.02 10.22
N HIS A 74 3.39 10.06 10.25
CA HIS A 74 3.66 9.19 9.10
C HIS A 74 3.69 7.72 9.53
N TRP A 75 3.44 6.84 8.56
CA TRP A 75 3.64 5.41 8.72
C TRP A 75 5.07 5.08 8.31
N MET A 76 5.90 4.68 9.28
CA MET A 76 7.32 4.47 9.06
C MET A 76 7.68 3.00 9.19
N ASP A 77 8.55 2.52 8.28
CA ASP A 77 9.06 1.15 8.33
C ASP A 77 9.78 0.92 9.66
N THR A 78 9.47 -0.20 10.32
CA THR A 78 10.03 -0.53 11.64
C THR A 78 11.52 -0.82 11.59
N LYS A 79 12.07 -1.06 10.41
CA LYS A 79 13.51 -1.30 10.19
C LYS A 79 14.22 -0.12 9.53
N GLY A 80 13.54 1.04 9.49
CA GLY A 80 14.16 2.27 8.98
C GLY A 80 14.28 2.35 7.47
N GLN A 81 13.43 1.65 6.72
CA GLN A 81 13.49 1.62 5.26
C GLN A 81 12.55 2.62 4.59
N GLY A 82 12.04 3.59 5.33
CA GLY A 82 11.31 4.70 4.77
C GLY A 82 9.83 4.75 5.13
N GLU A 83 9.13 5.66 4.46
CA GLU A 83 7.73 5.95 4.71
C GLU A 83 6.84 5.12 3.79
N PHE A 84 5.63 4.82 4.23
CA PHE A 84 4.71 3.90 3.58
C PHE A 84 4.38 4.31 2.13
N TRP A 85 3.94 5.56 1.92
CA TRP A 85 3.47 5.98 0.58
C TRP A 85 4.59 6.01 -0.45
N GLU A 86 5.78 6.43 -0.03
CA GLU A 86 6.96 6.40 -0.89
C GLU A 86 7.34 4.97 -1.24
N SER A 87 7.31 4.08 -0.24
CA SER A 87 7.64 2.67 -0.45
C SER A 87 6.62 1.97 -1.34
N LEU A 88 5.32 2.19 -1.09
CA LEU A 88 4.26 1.62 -1.92
C LEU A 88 4.39 2.08 -3.37
N SER A 89 4.65 3.37 -3.58
CA SER A 89 4.83 3.93 -4.93
C SER A 89 5.99 3.25 -5.64
N ARG A 90 7.10 3.04 -4.95
CA ARG A 90 8.28 2.38 -5.54
C ARG A 90 8.00 0.92 -5.89
N TYR A 91 7.39 0.16 -4.97
CA TYR A 91 7.09 -1.25 -5.21
C TYR A 91 6.05 -1.43 -6.31
N ALA A 92 5.00 -0.61 -6.29
CA ALA A 92 3.96 -0.66 -7.32
C ALA A 92 4.51 -0.30 -8.69
N SER A 93 5.38 0.72 -8.76
CA SER A 93 6.01 1.14 -10.01
C SER A 93 6.87 0.03 -10.60
N GLU A 94 7.64 -0.65 -9.76
CA GLU A 94 8.44 -1.79 -10.19
C GLU A 94 7.58 -2.91 -10.76
N GLN A 95 6.50 -3.26 -10.06
CA GLN A 95 5.63 -4.36 -10.46
C GLN A 95 4.79 -4.03 -11.70
N ALA A 96 4.37 -2.77 -11.83
CA ALA A 96 3.59 -2.32 -12.98
C ALA A 96 4.42 -1.99 -14.20
N GLY A 97 5.72 -1.77 -14.03
CA GLY A 97 6.60 -1.37 -15.13
C GLY A 97 6.36 0.05 -15.62
N GLN A 98 5.81 0.92 -14.78
CA GLN A 98 5.62 2.35 -15.08
C GLN A 98 5.60 3.14 -13.77
N ASN A 99 5.86 4.44 -13.88
CA ASN A 99 5.86 5.30 -12.70
C ASN A 99 4.43 5.49 -12.18
N LEU A 100 4.21 5.09 -10.93
CA LEU A 100 2.94 5.25 -10.24
C LEU A 100 3.18 5.97 -8.92
N LEU A 101 2.38 6.99 -8.65
CA LEU A 101 2.46 7.74 -7.39
C LEU A 101 1.22 7.46 -6.55
N PHE A 102 1.40 6.70 -5.49
CA PHE A 102 0.39 6.54 -4.43
C PHE A 102 0.62 7.62 -3.39
N LYS A 103 -0.45 8.28 -2.97
CA LYS A 103 -0.38 9.35 -1.96
C LYS A 103 -1.67 9.39 -1.16
N PRO A 104 -1.58 9.91 0.10
CA PRO A 104 -2.76 10.01 0.95
C PRO A 104 -3.84 10.91 0.38
#